data_e84d769a978cca8491b0c2fae6d6eb2f
#
_entry.id   e84d769a978cca8491b0c2fae6d6eb2f
#
_cell.length_a   1.000
_cell.length_b   1.000
_cell.length_c   1.000
_cell.angle_alpha   90.00
_cell.angle_beta   90.00
_cell.angle_gamma   90.00
#
_symmetry.space_group_name_H-M   'P 1'
#
loop_
_entity.id
_entity.type
_entity.pdbx_description
1 polymer ?
#
loop_
_entity_poly.entity_id
_entity_poly.type
_entity_poly.pdbx_seq_one_letter_code
_entity_poly.pdbx_strand_id
1 'polypeptide(L)'
;MSVKDMLLALGIVIIWGVNFVVIKIGLHQMSPFLLAGLRFTLVAFPAIFFIGVPKIPVRWLFAYGLTISFGQFSFLFLAIKLGMPAGIASLVIQTQAFFTIALGVLLFSEKCKWNHIAGGVIACAGIYMLASAGMNIQGQSSIAPGTLLLTLGAAVS
;
A
#
# COMPACT_ATOMS: atom_id res chain seq x y z
N MET A 1 17.70 16.78 -10.61
CA MET A 1 16.34 16.46 -11.07
C MET A 1 15.84 17.60 -11.94
N SER A 2 15.23 17.27 -13.08
CA SER A 2 14.61 18.28 -13.95
C SER A 2 13.33 18.82 -13.28
N VAL A 3 12.93 20.07 -13.62
CA VAL A 3 11.64 20.63 -13.15
C VAL A 3 10.47 19.73 -13.58
N LYS A 4 10.56 19.10 -14.76
CA LYS A 4 9.57 18.13 -15.23
C LYS A 4 9.47 16.92 -14.31
N ASP A 5 10.61 16.37 -13.84
CA ASP A 5 10.62 15.21 -12.94
C ASP A 5 9.99 15.56 -11.58
N MET A 6 10.22 16.79 -11.11
CA MET A 6 9.66 17.29 -9.86
C MET A 6 8.14 17.47 -9.96
N LEU A 7 7.64 18.01 -11.08
CA LEU A 7 6.20 18.15 -11.34
C LEU A 7 5.52 16.79 -11.47
N LEU A 8 6.16 15.84 -12.16
CA LEU A 8 5.64 14.46 -12.26
C LEU A 8 5.59 13.77 -10.90
N ALA A 9 6.64 13.91 -10.09
CA ALA A 9 6.68 13.35 -8.74
C ALA A 9 5.58 13.96 -7.86
N LEU A 10 5.38 15.28 -7.92
CA LEU A 10 4.30 15.96 -7.20
C LEU A 10 2.93 15.45 -7.64
N GLY A 11 2.71 15.32 -8.95
CA GLY A 11 1.48 14.76 -9.50
C GLY A 11 1.19 13.36 -8.98
N ILE A 12 2.19 12.48 -8.95
CA ILE A 12 2.07 11.12 -8.40
C ILE A 12 1.67 11.17 -6.92
N VAL A 13 2.34 12.00 -6.12
CA VAL A 13 2.03 12.13 -4.68
C VAL A 13 0.60 12.60 -4.45
N ILE A 14 0.13 13.59 -5.21
CA ILE A 14 -1.25 14.09 -5.11
C ILE A 14 -2.24 12.98 -5.48
N ILE A 15 -2.03 12.29 -6.60
CA ILE A 15 -2.92 11.20 -7.05
C ILE A 15 -2.96 10.08 -6.01
N TRP A 16 -1.82 9.71 -5.43
CA TRP A 16 -1.76 8.70 -4.38
C TRP A 16 -2.46 9.13 -3.10
N GLY A 17 -2.31 10.39 -2.68
CA GLY A 17 -3.01 10.92 -1.52
C GLY A 17 -4.54 10.92 -1.70
N VAL A 18 -5.02 11.43 -2.84
CA VAL A 18 -6.44 11.44 -3.18
C VAL A 18 -7.02 10.02 -3.28
N ASN A 19 -6.23 9.05 -3.75
CA ASN A 19 -6.65 7.67 -3.87
C ASN A 19 -7.16 7.06 -2.55
N PHE A 20 -6.53 7.36 -1.41
CA PHE A 20 -7.00 6.87 -0.11
C PHE A 20 -8.34 7.48 0.31
N VAL A 21 -8.60 8.73 -0.07
CA VAL A 21 -9.90 9.38 0.15
C VAL A 21 -10.98 8.71 -0.69
N VAL A 22 -10.69 8.44 -1.96
CA VAL A 22 -11.61 7.73 -2.88
C VAL A 22 -11.92 6.32 -2.37
N ILE A 23 -10.91 5.60 -1.90
CA ILE A 23 -11.09 4.26 -1.29
C ILE A 23 -12.03 4.35 -0.10
N LYS A 24 -11.80 5.30 0.82
CA LYS A 24 -12.65 5.48 1.99
C LYS A 24 -14.10 5.75 1.59
N ILE A 25 -14.35 6.65 0.66
CA ILE A 25 -15.70 6.97 0.18
C ILE A 25 -16.35 5.74 -0.48
N GLY A 26 -15.62 5.05 -1.36
CA GLY A 26 -16.12 3.85 -2.05
C GLY A 26 -16.49 2.72 -1.10
N LEU A 27 -15.73 2.52 -0.02
CA LEU A 27 -16.00 1.47 0.97
C LEU A 27 -17.24 1.73 1.85
N HIS A 28 -17.78 2.95 1.86
CA HIS A 28 -19.07 3.22 2.50
C HIS A 28 -20.23 2.55 1.77
N GLN A 29 -20.15 2.42 0.45
CA GLN A 29 -21.26 1.93 -0.38
C GLN A 29 -21.01 0.55 -0.99
N MET A 30 -19.75 0.10 -1.07
CA MET A 30 -19.37 -1.15 -1.73
C MET A 30 -18.62 -2.08 -0.78
N SER A 31 -18.61 -3.38 -1.14
CA SER A 31 -17.74 -4.33 -0.46
C SER A 31 -16.28 -4.12 -0.87
N PRO A 32 -15.30 -4.42 0.00
CA PRO A 32 -13.87 -4.29 -0.30
C PRO A 32 -13.47 -5.00 -1.60
N PHE A 33 -13.97 -6.23 -1.79
CA PHE A 33 -13.64 -7.03 -2.97
C PHE A 33 -14.26 -6.48 -4.27
N LEU A 34 -15.49 -5.95 -4.20
CA LEU A 34 -16.13 -5.31 -5.35
C LEU A 34 -15.39 -4.04 -5.76
N LEU A 35 -15.01 -3.22 -4.81
CA LEU A 35 -14.24 -1.99 -5.07
C LEU A 35 -12.88 -2.31 -5.69
N ALA A 36 -12.17 -3.32 -5.16
CA ALA A 36 -10.90 -3.76 -5.72
C ALA A 36 -11.07 -4.29 -7.15
N GLY A 37 -12.05 -5.19 -7.37
CA GLY A 37 -12.34 -5.75 -8.68
C GLY A 37 -12.69 -4.68 -9.72
N LEU A 38 -13.58 -3.75 -9.37
CA LEU A 38 -14.00 -2.66 -10.26
C LEU A 38 -12.81 -1.76 -10.63
N ARG A 39 -11.98 -1.41 -9.65
CA ARG A 39 -10.78 -0.60 -9.86
C ARG A 39 -9.80 -1.26 -10.84
N PHE A 40 -9.47 -2.53 -10.62
CA PHE A 40 -8.56 -3.24 -11.50
C PHE A 40 -9.15 -3.49 -12.89
N THR A 41 -10.45 -3.75 -12.99
CA THR A 41 -11.14 -3.89 -14.27
C THR A 41 -11.11 -2.59 -15.07
N LEU A 42 -11.40 -1.46 -14.42
CA LEU A 42 -11.38 -0.14 -15.09
C LEU A 42 -9.98 0.25 -15.57
N VAL A 43 -8.93 -0.18 -14.90
CA VAL A 43 -7.55 0.06 -15.33
C VAL A 43 -7.14 -0.93 -16.42
N ALA A 44 -7.47 -2.21 -16.27
CA ALA A 44 -7.08 -3.27 -17.20
C ALA A 44 -7.78 -3.15 -18.54
N PHE A 45 -9.08 -2.80 -18.54
CA PHE A 45 -9.87 -2.76 -19.76
C PHE A 45 -9.31 -1.79 -20.82
N PRO A 46 -8.99 -0.52 -20.51
CA PRO A 46 -8.33 0.33 -21.51
C PRO A 46 -6.89 -0.10 -21.79
N ALA A 47 -6.14 -0.54 -20.79
CA ALA A 47 -4.72 -0.87 -20.93
C ALA A 47 -4.48 -2.05 -21.88
N ILE A 48 -5.35 -3.05 -21.88
CA ILE A 48 -5.21 -4.27 -22.70
C ILE A 48 -5.20 -3.98 -24.22
N PHE A 49 -5.80 -2.86 -24.64
CA PHE A 49 -5.83 -2.46 -26.05
C PHE A 49 -4.55 -1.73 -26.50
N PHE A 50 -3.79 -1.17 -25.55
CA PHE A 50 -2.59 -0.37 -25.83
C PHE A 50 -1.30 -1.08 -25.45
N ILE A 51 -1.37 -2.06 -24.57
CA ILE A 51 -0.19 -2.75 -24.05
C ILE A 51 -0.16 -4.18 -24.61
N GLY A 52 0.91 -4.52 -25.33
CA GLY A 52 1.13 -5.89 -25.81
C GLY A 52 1.28 -6.89 -24.67
N VAL A 53 0.89 -8.12 -24.89
CA VAL A 53 1.03 -9.20 -23.90
C VAL A 53 2.51 -9.40 -23.53
N PRO A 54 2.89 -9.30 -22.25
CA PRO A 54 4.27 -9.49 -21.83
C PRO A 54 4.74 -10.92 -22.11
N LYS A 55 5.97 -11.06 -22.59
CA LYS A 55 6.59 -12.37 -22.88
C LYS A 55 7.15 -13.05 -21.63
N ILE A 56 6.30 -13.21 -20.62
CA ILE A 56 6.66 -13.89 -19.37
C ILE A 56 5.75 -15.10 -19.14
N PRO A 57 6.22 -16.15 -18.44
CA PRO A 57 5.38 -17.29 -18.12
C PRO A 57 4.12 -16.85 -17.34
N VAL A 58 2.97 -17.33 -17.78
CA VAL A 58 1.64 -16.97 -17.23
C VAL A 58 1.58 -17.20 -15.71
N ARG A 59 2.26 -18.22 -15.19
CA ARG A 59 2.35 -18.51 -13.74
C ARG A 59 2.87 -17.32 -12.92
N TRP A 60 3.87 -16.58 -13.42
CA TRP A 60 4.43 -15.41 -12.76
C TRP A 60 3.49 -14.21 -12.82
N LEU A 61 2.76 -14.07 -13.92
CA LEU A 61 1.74 -13.04 -14.07
C LEU A 61 0.58 -13.28 -13.06
N PHE A 62 0.15 -14.54 -12.92
CA PHE A 62 -0.86 -14.90 -11.92
C PHE A 62 -0.35 -14.70 -10.49
N ALA A 63 0.87 -15.12 -10.18
CA ALA A 63 1.45 -14.93 -8.86
C ALA A 63 1.50 -13.45 -8.49
N TYR A 64 1.98 -12.59 -9.39
CA TYR A 64 2.04 -11.15 -9.19
C TYR A 64 0.65 -10.54 -9.01
N GLY A 65 -0.32 -10.89 -9.85
CA GLY A 65 -1.69 -10.40 -9.75
C GLY A 65 -2.37 -10.86 -8.45
N LEU A 66 -2.14 -12.11 -8.03
CA LEU A 66 -2.74 -12.66 -6.81
C LEU A 66 -2.16 -12.00 -5.55
N THR A 67 -0.85 -11.80 -5.49
CA THR A 67 -0.19 -11.18 -4.31
C THR A 67 -0.46 -9.69 -4.27
N ILE A 68 -0.04 -8.93 -5.26
CA ILE A 68 -0.08 -7.46 -5.24
C ILE A 68 -1.50 -6.94 -5.49
N SER A 69 -2.20 -7.45 -6.52
CA SER A 69 -3.51 -6.86 -6.85
C SER A 69 -4.62 -7.39 -5.94
N PHE A 70 -4.67 -8.68 -5.67
CA PHE A 70 -5.73 -9.25 -4.84
C PHE A 70 -5.35 -9.23 -3.35
N GLY A 71 -4.18 -9.75 -2.96
CA GLY A 71 -3.76 -9.85 -1.56
C GLY A 71 -3.65 -8.47 -0.91
N GLN A 72 -2.78 -7.64 -1.42
CA GLN A 72 -2.50 -6.31 -0.84
C GLN A 72 -3.77 -5.44 -0.73
N PHE A 73 -4.52 -5.30 -1.82
CA PHE A 73 -5.68 -4.41 -1.80
C PHE A 73 -6.87 -4.98 -1.04
N SER A 74 -7.07 -6.30 -1.05
CA SER A 74 -8.13 -6.92 -0.25
C SER A 74 -7.90 -6.73 1.25
N PHE A 75 -6.68 -6.97 1.72
CA PHE A 75 -6.32 -6.73 3.12
C PHE A 75 -6.43 -5.26 3.51
N LEU A 76 -5.92 -4.36 2.66
CA LEU A 76 -5.97 -2.92 2.90
C LEU A 76 -7.42 -2.41 2.96
N PHE A 77 -8.25 -2.77 1.99
CA PHE A 77 -9.63 -2.31 1.93
C PHE A 77 -10.47 -2.90 3.05
N LEU A 78 -10.21 -4.16 3.41
CA LEU A 78 -10.87 -4.79 4.56
C LEU A 78 -10.48 -4.08 5.86
N ALA A 79 -9.21 -3.75 6.06
CA ALA A 79 -8.76 -3.01 7.24
C ALA A 79 -9.46 -1.64 7.35
N ILE A 80 -9.55 -0.88 6.25
CA ILE A 80 -10.24 0.41 6.21
C ILE A 80 -11.75 0.24 6.48
N LYS A 81 -12.38 -0.79 5.91
CA LYS A 81 -13.79 -1.11 6.15
C LYS A 81 -14.08 -1.44 7.61
N LEU A 82 -13.15 -2.13 8.27
CA LEU A 82 -13.24 -2.50 9.69
C LEU A 82 -12.87 -1.36 10.65
N GLY A 83 -12.70 -0.13 10.14
CA GLY A 83 -12.50 1.06 10.95
C GLY A 83 -11.07 1.59 11.01
N MET A 84 -10.11 1.02 10.26
CA MET A 84 -8.78 1.62 10.14
C MET A 84 -8.89 2.99 9.46
N PRO A 85 -8.41 4.08 10.10
CA PRO A 85 -8.37 5.39 9.45
C PRO A 85 -7.50 5.34 8.18
N ALA A 86 -8.02 5.85 7.07
CA ALA A 86 -7.33 5.79 5.77
C ALA A 86 -5.95 6.47 5.80
N GLY A 87 -5.79 7.55 6.58
CA GLY A 87 -4.50 8.20 6.79
C GLY A 87 -3.49 7.30 7.50
N ILE A 88 -3.91 6.56 8.54
CA ILE A 88 -3.04 5.60 9.24
C ILE A 88 -2.73 4.41 8.34
N ALA A 89 -3.72 3.88 7.63
CA ALA A 89 -3.53 2.80 6.67
C ALA A 89 -2.50 3.16 5.59
N SER A 90 -2.52 4.41 5.07
CA SER A 90 -1.55 4.89 4.09
C SER A 90 -0.11 4.92 4.61
N LEU A 91 0.07 5.17 5.91
CA LEU A 91 1.38 5.18 6.55
C LEU A 91 1.87 3.77 6.87
N VAL A 92 0.99 2.92 7.37
CA VAL A 92 1.34 1.52 7.70
C VAL A 92 1.72 0.75 6.44
N ILE A 93 1.03 0.97 5.31
CA ILE A 93 1.37 0.28 4.06
C ILE A 93 2.77 0.67 3.54
N GLN A 94 3.29 1.85 3.90
CA GLN A 94 4.65 2.24 3.52
C GLN A 94 5.74 1.37 4.19
N THR A 95 5.38 0.59 5.21
CA THR A 95 6.30 -0.42 5.78
C THR A 95 6.72 -1.48 4.76
N GLN A 96 5.99 -1.64 3.65
CA GLN A 96 6.39 -2.52 2.55
C GLN A 96 7.82 -2.23 2.05
N ALA A 97 8.27 -0.97 2.12
CA ALA A 97 9.63 -0.62 1.74
C ALA A 97 10.68 -1.35 2.60
N PHE A 98 10.41 -1.56 3.89
CA PHE A 98 11.31 -2.32 4.78
C PHE A 98 11.31 -3.80 4.45
N PHE A 99 10.14 -4.37 4.17
CA PHE A 99 10.03 -5.76 3.73
C PHE A 99 10.76 -5.97 2.41
N THR A 100 10.63 -5.04 1.46
CA THR A 100 11.34 -5.09 0.18
C THR A 100 12.86 -5.06 0.38
N ILE A 101 13.37 -4.17 1.24
CA ILE A 101 14.80 -4.09 1.56
C ILE A 101 15.27 -5.38 2.25
N ALA A 102 14.52 -5.86 3.24
CA ALA A 102 14.85 -7.08 3.96
C ALA A 102 14.91 -8.30 3.03
N LEU A 103 13.92 -8.45 2.15
CA LEU A 103 13.90 -9.51 1.14
C LEU A 103 15.03 -9.36 0.12
N GLY A 104 15.35 -8.13 -0.30
CA GLY A 104 16.49 -7.84 -1.18
C GLY A 104 17.83 -8.33 -0.58
N VAL A 105 18.03 -8.02 0.71
CA VAL A 105 19.22 -8.49 1.44
C VAL A 105 19.22 -10.02 1.60
N LEU A 106 18.09 -10.63 1.98
CA LEU A 106 18.00 -12.05 2.27
C LEU A 106 18.05 -12.94 1.01
N LEU A 107 17.33 -12.53 -0.05
CA LEU A 107 17.19 -13.37 -1.26
C LEU A 107 18.23 -13.06 -2.32
N PHE A 108 18.63 -11.79 -2.44
CA PHE A 108 19.56 -11.34 -3.48
C PHE A 108 20.95 -10.98 -2.94
N SER A 109 21.19 -11.18 -1.62
CA SER A 109 22.46 -10.86 -0.94
C SER A 109 22.90 -9.40 -1.20
N GLU A 110 21.93 -8.50 -1.31
CA GLU A 110 22.22 -7.08 -1.50
C GLU A 110 22.89 -6.49 -0.26
N LYS A 111 23.85 -5.59 -0.47
CA LYS A 111 24.55 -4.94 0.65
C LYS A 111 23.64 -3.90 1.30
N CYS A 112 23.22 -4.15 2.53
CA CYS A 112 22.49 -3.17 3.32
C CYS A 112 23.43 -1.99 3.66
N LYS A 113 23.13 -0.82 3.12
CA LYS A 113 23.89 0.41 3.42
C LYS A 113 23.39 1.00 4.74
N TRP A 114 24.28 1.64 5.48
CA TRP A 114 23.92 2.31 6.75
C TRP A 114 22.72 3.26 6.61
N ASN A 115 22.60 3.94 5.47
CA ASN A 115 21.49 4.84 5.18
C ASN A 115 20.12 4.11 5.17
N HIS A 116 20.08 2.83 4.77
CA HIS A 116 18.84 2.04 4.80
C HIS A 116 18.42 1.75 6.23
N ILE A 117 19.38 1.46 7.10
CA ILE A 117 19.13 1.20 8.53
C ILE A 117 18.67 2.49 9.22
N ALA A 118 19.37 3.59 9.01
CA ALA A 118 19.02 4.89 9.59
C ALA A 118 17.62 5.35 9.15
N GLY A 119 17.30 5.26 7.84
CA GLY A 119 15.97 5.55 7.31
C GLY A 119 14.89 4.65 7.92
N GLY A 120 15.20 3.36 8.09
CA GLY A 120 14.34 2.39 8.74
C GLY A 120 13.98 2.76 10.19
N VAL A 121 14.98 3.11 10.98
CA VAL A 121 14.78 3.52 12.38
C VAL A 121 13.93 4.79 12.47
N ILE A 122 14.20 5.80 11.65
CA ILE A 122 13.43 7.05 11.63
C ILE A 122 11.97 6.78 11.26
N ALA A 123 11.72 5.94 10.26
CA ALA A 123 10.37 5.63 9.83
C ALA A 123 9.61 4.77 10.86
N CYS A 124 10.26 3.81 11.51
CA CYS A 124 9.65 3.06 12.63
C CYS A 124 9.29 4.00 13.79
N ALA A 125 10.15 4.94 14.14
CA ALA A 125 9.87 5.96 15.16
C ALA A 125 8.67 6.83 14.74
N GLY A 126 8.61 7.27 13.48
CA GLY A 126 7.47 8.03 12.94
C GLY A 126 6.16 7.27 13.00
N ILE A 127 6.13 5.99 12.60
CA ILE A 127 4.95 5.13 12.68
C ILE A 127 4.52 4.94 14.14
N TYR A 128 5.46 4.71 15.06
CA TYR A 128 5.18 4.60 16.48
C TYR A 128 4.56 5.88 17.04
N MET A 129 5.12 7.05 16.73
CA MET A 129 4.55 8.34 17.16
C MET A 129 3.13 8.56 16.61
N LEU A 130 2.89 8.21 15.36
CA LEU A 130 1.57 8.33 14.73
C LEU A 130 0.56 7.34 15.32
N ALA A 131 0.97 6.12 15.59
CA ALA A 131 0.12 5.14 16.26
C ALA A 131 -0.27 5.62 17.67
N SER A 132 0.69 6.14 18.44
CA SER A 132 0.45 6.68 19.78
C SER A 132 -0.42 7.95 19.76
N ALA A 133 -0.20 8.84 18.79
CA ALA A 133 -1.02 10.05 18.62
C ALA A 133 -2.45 9.69 18.15
N GLY A 134 -2.60 8.74 17.25
CA GLY A 134 -3.90 8.26 16.78
C GLY A 134 -4.77 7.65 17.89
N MET A 135 -4.15 7.04 18.89
CA MET A 135 -4.84 6.54 20.08
C MET A 135 -5.36 7.66 20.99
N ASN A 136 -4.74 8.85 20.95
CA ASN A 136 -5.10 9.97 21.80
C ASN A 136 -6.09 10.96 21.17
N ILE A 137 -6.14 11.05 19.83
CA ILE A 137 -6.94 12.07 19.12
C ILE A 137 -8.39 11.62 18.90
N GLN A 138 -8.64 10.33 18.82
CA GLN A 138 -9.99 9.79 18.72
C GLN A 138 -10.35 9.08 20.03
N GLY A 139 -10.94 9.80 20.97
CA GLY A 139 -11.45 9.26 22.23
C GLY A 139 -12.54 8.17 22.10
N GLN A 140 -12.62 7.51 20.97
CA GLN A 140 -13.44 6.33 20.69
C GLN A 140 -12.76 5.49 19.61
N SER A 141 -12.34 4.34 20.00
CA SER A 141 -11.80 3.21 19.24
C SER A 141 -10.27 3.17 19.20
N SER A 142 -9.69 2.46 20.16
CA SER A 142 -8.40 1.81 19.97
C SER A 142 -8.39 1.13 18.60
N ILE A 143 -7.37 1.43 17.77
CA ILE A 143 -7.18 0.71 16.50
C ILE A 143 -7.20 -0.78 16.83
N ALA A 144 -8.21 -1.48 16.35
CA ALA A 144 -8.34 -2.90 16.66
C ALA A 144 -7.07 -3.61 16.18
N PRO A 145 -6.41 -4.42 17.03
CA PRO A 145 -5.16 -5.10 16.63
C PRO A 145 -5.31 -5.88 15.34
N GLY A 146 -6.51 -6.40 15.06
CA GLY A 146 -6.83 -7.08 13.81
C GLY A 146 -6.71 -6.21 12.56
N THR A 147 -7.11 -4.92 12.63
CA THR A 147 -7.00 -4.02 11.47
C THR A 147 -5.56 -3.62 11.20
N LEU A 148 -4.74 -3.51 12.23
CA LEU A 148 -3.30 -3.29 12.08
C LEU A 148 -2.62 -4.49 11.43
N LEU A 149 -2.95 -5.72 11.90
CA LEU A 149 -2.42 -6.96 11.32
C LEU A 149 -2.83 -7.11 9.85
N LEU A 150 -4.06 -6.77 9.48
CA LEU A 150 -4.50 -6.77 8.09
C LEU A 150 -3.72 -5.79 7.23
N THR A 151 -3.47 -4.57 7.74
CA THR A 151 -2.70 -3.56 6.99
C THR A 151 -1.23 -3.96 6.86
N LEU A 152 -0.64 -4.58 7.89
CA LEU A 152 0.71 -5.15 7.80
C LEU A 152 0.75 -6.34 6.82
N GLY A 153 -0.28 -7.19 6.82
CA GLY A 153 -0.43 -8.26 5.82
C GLY A 153 -0.46 -7.72 4.40
N ALA A 154 -1.16 -6.60 4.19
CA ALA A 154 -1.14 -5.88 2.90
C ALA A 154 0.24 -5.34 2.53
N ALA A 155 1.07 -4.95 3.51
CA ALA A 155 2.41 -4.44 3.26
C ALA A 155 3.43 -5.54 2.91
N VAL A 156 3.15 -6.81 3.26
CA VAL A 156 4.01 -7.97 2.98
C VAL A 156 3.64 -8.64 1.65
N SER A 157 2.41 -8.45 1.17
CA SER A 157 1.91 -9.04 -0.09
C SER A 157 2.49 -8.38 -1.31
#